data_816eaf4ec0af055d8107233b9348de5e
#
_entry.id   816eaf4ec0af055d8107233b9348de5e
#
_cell.length_a   1.000
_cell.length_b   1.000
_cell.length_c   1.000
_cell.angle_alpha   90.00
_cell.angle_beta   90.00
_cell.angle_gamma   90.00
#
_symmetry.space_group_name_H-M   'P 1'
#
loop_
_entity.id
_entity.type
_entity.pdbx_description
1 polymer ?
#
loop_
_entity_poly.entity_id
_entity_poly.type
_entity_poly.pdbx_seq_one_letter_code
_entity_poly.pdbx_strand_id
1 'polypeptide(L)'
;MSNNFVKTGLLKNKYIMLLTILLQAAAGAGLAKLGAGIGAGLAAIGAGIGIGNIGGSAMEGIARQPEAASDIRMNMIIAAALVDAVALFASVVCGFIL
;
A
#
# COMPACT_ATOMS: atom_id res chain seq x y z
N MET A 1 42.80 -32.25 20.02
CA MET A 1 42.23 -32.42 18.68
C MET A 1 40.71 -32.49 18.69
N SER A 2 40.10 -33.30 19.58
CA SER A 2 38.64 -33.39 19.65
C SER A 2 37.96 -32.08 20.03
N ASN A 3 38.57 -31.27 20.91
CA ASN A 3 38.02 -29.97 21.33
C ASN A 3 37.95 -28.96 20.20
N ASN A 4 38.96 -28.94 19.31
CA ASN A 4 38.95 -28.02 18.15
C ASN A 4 37.93 -28.47 17.12
N PHE A 5 37.75 -29.76 16.94
CA PHE A 5 36.76 -30.28 16.01
C PHE A 5 35.33 -29.93 16.46
N VAL A 6 35.04 -30.13 17.75
CA VAL A 6 33.75 -29.79 18.34
C VAL A 6 33.52 -28.27 18.27
N LYS A 7 34.53 -27.45 18.59
CA LYS A 7 34.46 -26.00 18.50
C LYS A 7 34.15 -25.53 17.07
N THR A 8 34.81 -26.14 16.09
CA THR A 8 34.58 -25.80 14.69
C THR A 8 33.17 -26.15 14.23
N GLY A 9 32.68 -27.32 14.69
CA GLY A 9 31.29 -27.73 14.40
C GLY A 9 30.27 -26.83 15.03
N LEU A 10 30.47 -26.41 16.29
CA LEU A 10 29.58 -25.48 16.99
C LEU A 10 29.58 -24.12 16.35
N LEU A 11 30.74 -23.59 15.94
CA LEU A 11 30.85 -22.31 15.23
C LEU A 11 30.16 -22.36 13.89
N LYS A 12 30.34 -23.45 13.15
CA LYS A 12 29.66 -23.65 11.86
C LYS A 12 28.14 -23.61 12.02
N ASN A 13 27.59 -24.31 13.01
CA ASN A 13 26.18 -24.33 13.31
C ASN A 13 25.67 -22.94 13.70
N LYS A 14 26.47 -22.20 14.47
CA LYS A 14 26.13 -20.84 14.87
C LYS A 14 26.04 -19.89 13.66
N TYR A 15 27.00 -19.96 12.74
CA TYR A 15 26.99 -19.18 11.51
C TYR A 15 25.82 -19.56 10.61
N ILE A 16 25.52 -20.84 10.47
CA ILE A 16 24.38 -21.32 9.68
C ILE A 16 23.08 -20.81 10.27
N MET A 17 22.91 -20.86 11.59
CA MET A 17 21.73 -20.32 12.26
C MET A 17 21.57 -18.83 12.05
N LEU A 18 22.65 -18.05 12.21
CA LEU A 18 22.62 -16.61 11.97
C LEU A 18 22.26 -16.28 10.53
N LEU A 19 22.86 -17.00 9.58
CA LEU A 19 22.58 -16.82 8.16
C LEU A 19 21.11 -17.13 7.84
N THR A 20 20.56 -18.21 8.42
CA THR A 20 19.17 -18.58 8.24
C THR A 20 18.22 -17.51 8.78
N ILE A 21 18.51 -16.97 9.96
CA ILE A 21 17.72 -15.90 10.58
C ILE A 21 17.76 -14.65 9.71
N LEU A 22 18.94 -14.28 9.21
CA LEU A 22 19.10 -13.11 8.34
C LEU A 22 18.35 -13.28 7.02
N LEU A 23 18.39 -14.48 6.43
CA LEU A 23 17.66 -14.76 5.20
C LEU A 23 16.15 -14.72 5.41
N GLN A 24 15.66 -15.26 6.54
CA GLN A 24 14.24 -15.18 6.89
C GLN A 24 13.79 -13.74 7.12
N ALA A 25 14.60 -12.94 7.80
CA ALA A 25 14.31 -11.53 8.03
C ALA A 25 14.26 -10.76 6.70
N ALA A 26 15.21 -11.01 5.80
CA ALA A 26 15.23 -10.39 4.49
C ALA A 26 14.02 -10.79 3.64
N ALA A 27 13.64 -12.07 3.66
CA ALA A 27 12.46 -12.56 2.96
C ALA A 27 11.18 -11.95 3.53
N GLY A 28 11.08 -11.83 4.85
CA GLY A 28 9.95 -11.17 5.51
C GLY A 28 9.83 -9.70 5.15
N ALA A 29 10.96 -8.98 5.11
CA ALA A 29 11.00 -7.58 4.69
C ALA A 29 10.60 -7.41 3.22
N GLY A 30 11.01 -8.34 2.36
CA GLY A 30 10.62 -8.34 0.95
C GLY A 30 9.12 -8.54 0.75
N LEU A 31 8.54 -9.49 1.50
CA LEU A 31 7.10 -9.75 1.50
C LEU A 31 6.31 -8.54 2.01
N ALA A 32 6.79 -7.88 3.05
CA ALA A 32 6.18 -6.69 3.60
C ALA A 32 6.17 -5.55 2.57
N LYS A 33 7.27 -5.33 1.86
CA LYS A 33 7.36 -4.32 0.80
C LYS A 33 6.44 -4.64 -0.37
N LEU A 34 6.35 -5.92 -0.76
CA LEU A 34 5.43 -6.35 -1.80
C LEU A 34 3.99 -6.08 -1.39
N GLY A 35 3.62 -6.41 -0.15
CA GLY A 35 2.30 -6.12 0.40
C GLY A 35 1.98 -4.63 0.42
N ALA A 36 2.95 -3.80 0.80
CA ALA A 36 2.80 -2.34 0.77
C ALA A 36 2.55 -1.82 -0.64
N GLY A 37 3.30 -2.30 -1.62
CA GLY A 37 3.13 -1.93 -3.02
C GLY A 37 1.78 -2.34 -3.57
N ILE A 38 1.35 -3.57 -3.30
CA ILE A 38 0.03 -4.06 -3.72
C ILE A 38 -1.07 -3.27 -3.04
N GLY A 39 -0.96 -3.02 -1.73
CA GLY A 39 -1.94 -2.25 -0.98
C GLY A 39 -2.08 -0.82 -1.49
N ALA A 40 -0.97 -0.14 -1.72
CA ALA A 40 -0.97 1.21 -2.28
C ALA A 40 -1.54 1.24 -3.69
N GLY A 41 -1.20 0.25 -4.51
CA GLY A 41 -1.74 0.12 -5.87
C GLY A 41 -3.24 -0.12 -5.88
N LEU A 42 -3.75 -0.98 -5.01
CA LEU A 42 -5.18 -1.24 -4.88
C LEU A 42 -5.93 -0.01 -4.38
N ALA A 43 -5.35 0.74 -3.44
CA ALA A 43 -5.91 1.99 -2.97
C ALA A 43 -6.02 3.01 -4.10
N ALA A 44 -4.98 3.12 -4.94
CA ALA A 44 -4.98 4.01 -6.10
C ALA A 44 -6.04 3.61 -7.13
N ILE A 45 -6.17 2.32 -7.41
CA ILE A 45 -7.19 1.80 -8.33
C ILE A 45 -8.59 2.09 -7.78
N GLY A 46 -8.81 1.80 -6.50
CA GLY A 46 -10.11 2.04 -5.85
C GLY A 46 -10.48 3.51 -5.86
N ALA A 47 -9.54 4.39 -5.54
CA ALA A 47 -9.74 5.84 -5.59
C ALA A 47 -10.05 6.32 -7.00
N GLY A 48 -9.31 5.82 -7.99
CA GLY A 48 -9.53 6.17 -9.39
C GLY A 48 -10.93 5.78 -9.87
N ILE A 49 -11.36 4.57 -9.55
CA ILE A 49 -12.71 4.11 -9.89
C ILE A 49 -13.77 4.95 -9.17
N GLY A 50 -13.56 5.21 -7.88
CA GLY A 50 -14.50 6.00 -7.08
C GLY A 50 -14.64 7.42 -7.60
N ILE A 51 -13.52 8.10 -7.88
CA ILE A 51 -13.52 9.46 -8.43
C ILE A 51 -14.13 9.47 -9.82
N GLY A 52 -13.84 8.46 -10.65
CA GLY A 52 -14.43 8.32 -11.97
C GLY A 52 -15.95 8.20 -11.92
N ASN A 53 -16.49 7.40 -10.99
CA ASN A 53 -17.93 7.25 -10.79
C ASN A 53 -18.56 8.56 -10.33
N ILE A 54 -17.93 9.27 -9.41
CA ILE A 54 -18.40 10.56 -8.93
C ILE A 54 -18.41 11.57 -10.09
N GLY A 55 -17.33 11.63 -10.86
CA GLY A 55 -17.21 12.55 -11.99
C GLY A 55 -18.23 12.25 -13.09
N GLY A 56 -18.40 10.98 -13.44
CA GLY A 56 -19.37 10.55 -14.44
C GLY A 56 -20.79 10.91 -14.05
N SER A 57 -21.18 10.60 -12.82
CA SER A 57 -22.52 10.94 -12.31
C SER A 57 -22.75 12.43 -12.24
N ALA A 58 -21.72 13.19 -11.85
CA ALA A 58 -21.81 14.66 -11.80
C ALA A 58 -22.01 15.26 -13.20
N MET A 59 -21.26 14.75 -14.19
CA MET A 59 -21.41 15.22 -15.57
C MET A 59 -22.78 14.93 -16.14
N GLU A 60 -23.33 13.74 -15.86
CA GLU A 60 -24.69 13.39 -16.24
C GLU A 60 -25.71 14.32 -15.58
N GLY A 61 -25.52 14.64 -14.30
CA GLY A 61 -26.38 15.56 -13.57
C GLY A 61 -26.37 16.96 -14.15
N ILE A 62 -25.19 17.47 -14.52
CA ILE A 62 -25.03 18.79 -15.16
C ILE A 62 -25.71 18.78 -16.52
N ALA A 63 -25.57 17.70 -17.28
CA ALA A 63 -26.21 17.58 -18.58
C ALA A 63 -27.74 17.63 -18.49
N ARG A 64 -28.31 17.04 -17.42
CA ARG A 64 -29.78 17.02 -17.21
C ARG A 64 -30.30 18.32 -16.59
N GLN A 65 -29.51 18.95 -15.73
CA GLN A 65 -29.90 20.17 -15.02
C GLN A 65 -28.76 21.18 -15.07
N PRO A 66 -28.61 21.91 -16.22
CA PRO A 66 -27.50 22.85 -16.36
C PRO A 66 -27.56 24.00 -15.34
N GLU A 67 -28.74 24.38 -14.86
CA GLU A 67 -28.89 25.42 -13.85
C GLU A 67 -28.31 25.00 -12.47
N ALA A 68 -28.15 23.69 -12.21
CA ALA A 68 -27.56 23.17 -11.00
C ALA A 68 -26.06 22.88 -11.15
N ALA A 69 -25.44 23.25 -12.26
CA ALA A 69 -24.05 22.93 -12.56
C ALA A 69 -23.07 23.38 -11.47
N SER A 70 -23.28 24.55 -10.89
CA SER A 70 -22.44 25.11 -9.85
C SER A 70 -22.49 24.25 -8.58
N ASP A 71 -23.68 23.87 -8.14
CA ASP A 71 -23.88 23.03 -6.93
C ASP A 71 -23.35 21.61 -7.14
N ILE A 72 -23.59 21.02 -8.30
CA ILE A 72 -23.11 19.68 -8.64
C ILE A 72 -21.59 19.67 -8.69
N ARG A 73 -20.97 20.67 -9.27
CA ARG A 73 -19.51 20.78 -9.33
C ARG A 73 -18.90 20.92 -7.95
N MET A 74 -19.49 21.71 -7.07
CA MET A 74 -19.01 21.87 -5.70
C MET A 74 -19.08 20.56 -4.94
N ASN A 75 -20.21 19.89 -4.99
CA ASN A 75 -20.40 18.60 -4.32
C ASN A 75 -19.47 17.51 -4.89
N MET A 76 -19.24 17.52 -6.20
CA MET A 76 -18.30 16.61 -6.86
C MET A 76 -16.88 16.82 -6.35
N ILE A 77 -16.42 18.05 -6.24
CA ILE A 77 -15.06 18.36 -5.76
C ILE A 77 -14.90 17.89 -4.32
N ILE A 78 -15.89 18.13 -3.46
CA ILE A 78 -15.83 17.72 -2.07
C ILE A 78 -15.79 16.19 -1.97
N ALA A 79 -16.65 15.48 -2.69
CA ALA A 79 -16.70 14.04 -2.68
C ALA A 79 -15.41 13.42 -3.22
N ALA A 80 -14.87 13.95 -4.31
CA ALA A 80 -13.62 13.50 -4.90
C ALA A 80 -12.45 13.73 -3.95
N ALA A 81 -12.42 14.86 -3.25
CA ALA A 81 -11.38 15.16 -2.27
C ALA A 81 -11.41 14.19 -1.09
N LEU A 82 -12.59 13.80 -0.63
CA LEU A 82 -12.71 12.79 0.45
C LEU A 82 -12.19 11.43 0.03
N VAL A 83 -12.50 10.98 -1.18
CA VAL A 83 -11.99 9.71 -1.72
C VAL A 83 -10.46 9.76 -1.86
N ASP A 84 -9.94 10.86 -2.36
CA ASP A 84 -8.50 11.04 -2.54
C ASP A 84 -7.77 11.08 -1.19
N ALA A 85 -8.36 11.72 -0.18
CA ALA A 85 -7.79 11.75 1.17
C ALA A 85 -7.65 10.36 1.77
N VAL A 86 -8.66 9.49 1.60
CA VAL A 86 -8.59 8.10 2.06
C VAL A 86 -7.50 7.33 1.33
N ALA A 87 -7.37 7.52 0.03
CA ALA A 87 -6.34 6.86 -0.78
C ALA A 87 -4.94 7.31 -0.37
N LEU A 88 -4.73 8.59 -0.13
CA LEU A 88 -3.46 9.13 0.35
C LEU A 88 -3.12 8.57 1.73
N PHE A 89 -4.09 8.50 2.62
CA PHE A 89 -3.89 7.94 3.96
C PHE A 89 -3.49 6.47 3.87
N ALA A 90 -4.16 5.69 3.02
CA ALA A 90 -3.83 4.28 2.82
C ALA A 90 -2.41 4.11 2.26
N SER A 91 -2.02 4.95 1.31
CA SER A 91 -0.67 4.91 0.72
C SER A 91 0.40 5.26 1.75
N VAL A 92 0.15 6.25 2.60
CA VAL A 92 1.07 6.65 3.67
C VAL A 92 1.20 5.52 4.70
N VAL A 93 0.10 4.92 5.12
CA VAL A 93 0.11 3.79 6.06
C VAL A 93 0.90 2.62 5.48
N CYS A 94 0.68 2.27 4.22
CA CYS A 94 1.42 1.19 3.57
C CYS A 94 2.92 1.52 3.46
N GLY A 95 3.27 2.77 3.22
CA GLY A 95 4.66 3.19 3.11
C GLY A 95 5.40 3.25 4.44
N PHE A 96 4.73 3.66 5.53
CA PHE A 96 5.38 3.84 6.83
C PHE A 96 5.34 2.62 7.73
N ILE A 97 4.28 1.81 7.66
CA ILE A 97 4.18 0.60 8.49
C ILE A 97 5.07 -0.51 7.96
N LEU A 98 5.30 -0.52 6.68
CA LEU A 98 6.11 -1.52 6.01
C LEU A 98 7.35 -0.90 5.40
#